data_8b89247742d8621cf9111ce375fb0a51
#
_entry.id   8b89247742d8621cf9111ce375fb0a51
#
_cell.length_a   1.000
_cell.length_b   1.000
_cell.length_c   1.000
_cell.angle_alpha   90.00
_cell.angle_beta   90.00
_cell.angle_gamma   90.00
#
_symmetry.space_group_name_H-M   'P 1'
#
loop_
_entity.id
_entity.type
_entity.pdbx_description
1 polymer ?
#
loop_
_entity_poly.entity_id
_entity_poly.type
_entity_poly.pdbx_seq_one_letter_code
_entity_poly.pdbx_strand_id
1 'polypeptide(L)'
;MNSTANGKPVVPRSGYIVEFNDLWYNALKFSASMAAEKGDVKGAENVEAIAAEVKDSFVDTFLNEYGYLLDYVDGNMMDWSVRPNMIFAVAFDYSPLNQQQMKSVVDICTRELLTPKGLRSLSPKSGGYNPIYVGPQTQRDYAYHQGT
;
A
#
# COMPACT_ATOMS: atom_id res chain seq x y z
N MET A 1 1.49 -10.99 -5.45
CA MET A 1 1.50 -11.64 -6.78
C MET A 1 2.37 -10.80 -7.70
N ASN A 2 3.48 -11.36 -8.17
CA ASN A 2 4.49 -10.63 -8.92
C ASN A 2 4.48 -11.06 -10.38
N SER A 3 4.51 -10.11 -11.32
CA SER A 3 4.78 -10.41 -12.72
C SER A 3 6.18 -11.01 -12.84
N THR A 4 6.31 -12.04 -13.66
CA THR A 4 7.59 -12.77 -13.78
C THR A 4 8.13 -12.70 -15.20
N ALA A 5 9.45 -12.60 -15.31
CA ALA A 5 10.21 -12.79 -16.54
C ALA A 5 11.20 -13.95 -16.32
N ASN A 6 11.14 -14.96 -17.18
CA ASN A 6 11.97 -16.18 -17.07
C ASN A 6 11.88 -16.84 -15.68
N GLY A 7 10.67 -16.90 -15.10
CA GLY A 7 10.41 -17.49 -13.79
C GLY A 7 10.90 -16.69 -12.58
N LYS A 8 11.42 -15.48 -12.79
CA LYS A 8 11.82 -14.56 -11.71
C LYS A 8 10.90 -13.37 -11.62
N PRO A 9 10.55 -12.89 -10.42
CA PRO A 9 9.78 -11.64 -10.27
C PRO A 9 10.51 -10.47 -10.91
N VAL A 10 9.77 -9.66 -11.67
CA VAL A 10 10.30 -8.43 -12.29
C VAL A 10 10.45 -7.32 -11.25
N VAL A 11 9.42 -7.18 -10.39
CA VAL A 11 9.46 -6.31 -9.21
C VAL A 11 9.12 -7.20 -8.00
N PRO A 12 10.11 -7.74 -7.30
CA PRO A 12 9.86 -8.63 -6.16
C PRO A 12 9.26 -7.83 -5.01
N ARG A 13 8.12 -8.31 -4.50
CA ARG A 13 7.49 -7.83 -3.27
C ARG A 13 7.11 -9.07 -2.46
N SER A 14 7.54 -9.13 -1.21
CA SER A 14 7.33 -10.27 -0.31
C SER A 14 7.03 -9.81 1.11
N GLY A 15 6.61 -10.74 1.96
CA GLY A 15 6.24 -10.44 3.34
C GLY A 15 4.91 -9.70 3.44
N TYR A 16 4.86 -8.71 4.30
CA TYR A 16 3.69 -7.86 4.52
C TYR A 16 3.64 -6.75 3.47
N ILE A 17 2.58 -6.73 2.69
CA ILE A 17 2.36 -5.80 1.57
C ILE A 17 1.33 -4.75 1.99
N VAL A 18 1.65 -3.46 1.82
CA VAL A 18 0.87 -2.37 2.41
C VAL A 18 -0.60 -2.36 1.98
N GLU A 19 -0.87 -2.44 0.68
CA GLU A 19 -2.26 -2.41 0.19
C GLU A 19 -3.07 -3.65 0.58
N PHE A 20 -2.45 -4.82 0.74
CA PHE A 20 -3.15 -6.03 1.16
C PHE A 20 -3.56 -5.95 2.64
N ASN A 21 -2.71 -5.38 3.49
CA ASN A 21 -3.02 -5.20 4.90
C ASN A 21 -4.07 -4.11 5.11
N ASP A 22 -4.04 -3.05 4.30
CA ASP A 22 -5.10 -2.04 4.31
C ASP A 22 -6.45 -2.61 3.84
N LEU A 23 -6.47 -3.35 2.74
CA LEU A 23 -7.67 -4.04 2.26
C LEU A 23 -8.22 -5.02 3.29
N TRP A 24 -7.35 -5.70 4.03
CA TRP A 24 -7.76 -6.57 5.15
C TRP A 24 -8.45 -5.78 6.26
N TYR A 25 -7.87 -4.64 6.67
CA TYR A 25 -8.51 -3.74 7.63
C TYR A 25 -9.90 -3.28 7.16
N ASN A 26 -10.00 -2.84 5.90
CA ASN A 26 -11.28 -2.44 5.30
C ASN A 26 -12.30 -3.58 5.30
N ALA A 27 -11.89 -4.80 4.96
CA ALA A 27 -12.76 -5.97 4.97
C ALA A 27 -13.29 -6.30 6.37
N LEU A 28 -12.46 -6.17 7.40
CA LEU A 28 -12.88 -6.35 8.80
C LEU A 28 -13.91 -5.29 9.20
N LYS A 29 -13.63 -4.02 8.95
CA LYS A 29 -14.55 -2.93 9.28
C LYS A 29 -15.89 -3.06 8.56
N PHE A 30 -15.86 -3.40 7.27
CA PHE A 30 -17.07 -3.67 6.51
C PHE A 30 -17.85 -4.87 7.06
N SER A 31 -17.15 -5.95 7.43
CA SER A 31 -17.79 -7.13 8.02
C SER A 31 -18.46 -6.83 9.36
N ALA A 32 -17.82 -6.00 10.19
CA ALA A 32 -18.39 -5.56 11.47
C ALA A 32 -19.67 -4.72 11.24
N SER A 33 -19.65 -3.79 10.28
CA SER A 33 -20.84 -2.99 9.96
C SER A 33 -22.00 -3.86 9.47
N MET A 34 -21.73 -4.85 8.63
CA MET A 34 -22.74 -5.79 8.13
C MET A 34 -23.31 -6.68 9.24
N ALA A 35 -22.49 -7.11 10.21
CA ALA A 35 -22.97 -7.87 11.38
C ALA A 35 -23.87 -7.01 12.26
N ALA A 36 -23.50 -5.78 12.52
CA ALA A 36 -24.30 -4.82 13.29
C ALA A 36 -25.66 -4.54 12.63
N GLU A 37 -25.70 -4.33 11.32
CA GLU A 37 -26.93 -4.12 10.55
C GLU A 37 -27.89 -5.31 10.62
N LYS A 38 -27.34 -6.53 10.71
CA LYS A 38 -28.14 -7.76 10.89
C LYS A 38 -28.54 -8.05 12.35
N GLY A 39 -28.14 -7.21 13.30
CA GLY A 39 -28.42 -7.37 14.72
C GLY A 39 -27.49 -8.37 15.42
N ASP A 40 -26.44 -8.84 14.78
CA ASP A 40 -25.39 -9.66 15.41
C ASP A 40 -24.36 -8.76 16.12
N VAL A 41 -24.79 -8.21 17.27
CA VAL A 41 -23.97 -7.30 18.07
C VAL A 41 -22.67 -7.95 18.51
N LYS A 42 -22.73 -9.20 18.97
CA LYS A 42 -21.55 -9.91 19.46
C LYS A 42 -20.55 -10.23 18.35
N GLY A 43 -21.04 -10.61 17.18
CA GLY A 43 -20.21 -10.79 15.98
C GLY A 43 -19.53 -9.49 15.57
N ALA A 44 -20.27 -8.38 15.56
CA ALA A 44 -19.72 -7.06 15.25
C ALA A 44 -18.61 -6.65 16.24
N GLU A 45 -18.83 -6.79 17.55
CA GLU A 45 -17.83 -6.46 18.58
C GLU A 45 -16.56 -7.30 18.45
N ASN A 46 -16.70 -8.61 18.17
CA ASN A 46 -15.54 -9.48 17.96
C ASN A 46 -14.70 -9.05 16.77
N VAL A 47 -15.33 -8.72 15.65
CA VAL A 47 -14.62 -8.28 14.44
C VAL A 47 -13.99 -6.90 14.64
N GLU A 48 -14.67 -5.98 15.34
CA GLU A 48 -14.10 -4.67 15.69
C GLU A 48 -12.86 -4.79 16.57
N ALA A 49 -12.83 -5.72 17.52
CA ALA A 49 -11.64 -5.98 18.34
C ALA A 49 -10.45 -6.42 17.47
N ILE A 50 -10.67 -7.32 16.52
CA ILE A 50 -9.64 -7.73 15.56
C ILE A 50 -9.21 -6.54 14.70
N ALA A 51 -10.14 -5.73 14.21
CA ALA A 51 -9.83 -4.56 13.41
C ALA A 51 -8.97 -3.54 14.18
N ALA A 52 -9.20 -3.36 15.48
CA ALA A 52 -8.38 -2.49 16.33
C ALA A 52 -6.93 -2.98 16.41
N GLU A 53 -6.71 -4.27 16.64
CA GLU A 53 -5.36 -4.86 16.66
C GLU A 53 -4.66 -4.72 15.29
N VAL A 54 -5.40 -4.96 14.19
CA VAL A 54 -4.87 -4.80 12.82
C VAL A 54 -4.49 -3.36 12.55
N LYS A 55 -5.28 -2.38 13.01
CA LYS A 55 -4.97 -0.95 12.87
C LYS A 55 -3.65 -0.59 13.54
N ASP A 56 -3.47 -0.99 14.79
CA ASP A 56 -2.25 -0.68 15.55
C ASP A 56 -1.04 -1.35 14.90
N SER A 57 -1.15 -2.63 14.54
CA SER A 57 -0.11 -3.38 13.84
C SER A 57 0.23 -2.78 12.47
N PHE A 58 -0.77 -2.27 11.73
CA PHE A 58 -0.56 -1.61 10.44
C PHE A 58 0.29 -0.35 10.58
N VAL A 59 -0.06 0.51 11.53
CA VAL A 59 0.68 1.75 11.79
C VAL A 59 2.11 1.44 12.22
N ASP A 60 2.30 0.52 13.15
CA ASP A 60 3.62 0.13 13.66
C ASP A 60 4.50 -0.51 12.58
N THR A 61 3.89 -1.24 11.63
CA THR A 61 4.64 -1.95 10.59
C THR A 61 4.98 -1.04 9.42
N PHE A 62 4.06 -0.21 8.97
CA PHE A 62 4.21 0.49 7.69
C PHE A 62 4.51 1.97 7.80
N LEU A 63 4.08 2.66 8.87
CA LEU A 63 4.31 4.10 8.97
C LEU A 63 5.76 4.38 9.38
N ASN A 64 6.50 5.02 8.49
CA ASN A 64 7.89 5.35 8.74
C ASN A 64 8.06 6.74 9.40
N GLU A 65 9.28 7.05 9.82
CA GLU A 65 9.64 8.31 10.49
C GLU A 65 9.43 9.57 9.64
N TYR A 66 9.32 9.43 8.31
CA TYR A 66 9.04 10.54 7.38
C TYR A 66 7.54 10.75 7.15
N GLY A 67 6.68 9.96 7.80
CA GLY A 67 5.23 10.10 7.75
C GLY A 67 4.57 9.53 6.50
N TYR A 68 5.21 8.60 5.80
CA TYR A 68 4.59 7.84 4.71
C TYR A 68 4.71 6.33 4.94
N LEU A 69 4.04 5.52 4.11
CA LEU A 69 4.00 4.08 4.31
C LEU A 69 5.05 3.38 3.47
N LEU A 70 5.73 2.41 4.09
CA LEU A 70 6.60 1.45 3.40
C LEU A 70 5.78 0.65 2.39
N ASP A 71 6.35 0.29 1.25
CA ASP A 71 5.65 -0.49 0.22
C ASP A 71 5.46 -1.96 0.64
N TYR A 72 6.48 -2.54 1.24
CA TYR A 72 6.39 -3.86 1.91
C TYR A 72 7.44 -3.99 3.02
N VAL A 73 7.20 -4.97 3.91
CA VAL A 73 8.12 -5.35 4.99
C VAL A 73 8.26 -6.87 4.99
N ASP A 74 9.49 -7.38 4.88
CA ASP A 74 9.81 -8.81 4.90
C ASP A 74 10.94 -9.07 5.91
N GLY A 75 10.58 -9.50 7.11
CA GLY A 75 11.51 -9.61 8.23
C GLY A 75 12.19 -8.27 8.53
N ASN A 76 13.50 -8.21 8.35
CA ASN A 76 14.29 -6.99 8.54
C ASN A 76 14.40 -6.12 7.27
N MET A 77 13.87 -6.58 6.14
CA MET A 77 13.83 -5.82 4.89
C MET A 77 12.62 -4.90 4.87
N MET A 78 12.87 -3.60 4.63
CA MET A 78 11.85 -2.57 4.51
C MET A 78 12.01 -1.87 3.15
N ASP A 79 10.96 -1.83 2.35
CA ASP A 79 10.97 -1.08 1.09
C ASP A 79 10.50 0.36 1.32
N TRP A 80 11.45 1.30 1.27
CA TRP A 80 11.24 2.74 1.44
C TRP A 80 10.83 3.44 0.15
N SER A 81 10.63 2.71 -0.93
CA SER A 81 10.25 3.28 -2.22
C SER A 81 8.90 3.99 -2.11
N VAL A 82 8.84 5.22 -2.58
CA VAL A 82 7.57 5.94 -2.68
C VAL A 82 6.82 5.43 -3.90
N ARG A 83 5.78 4.64 -3.65
CA ARG A 83 4.90 4.02 -4.64
C ARG A 83 3.43 4.39 -4.37
N PRO A 84 2.56 4.33 -5.39
CA PRO A 84 1.15 4.74 -5.23
C PRO A 84 0.34 3.79 -4.35
N ASN A 85 0.84 2.59 -4.03
CA ASN A 85 0.12 1.56 -3.27
C ASN A 85 -0.35 2.05 -1.90
N MET A 86 0.40 2.94 -1.26
CA MET A 86 0.04 3.54 0.03
C MET A 86 -1.24 4.39 -0.02
N ILE A 87 -1.68 4.82 -1.21
CA ILE A 87 -2.88 5.65 -1.34
C ILE A 87 -4.16 4.88 -1.01
N PHE A 88 -4.14 3.56 -1.10
CA PHE A 88 -5.27 2.73 -0.70
C PHE A 88 -5.66 2.98 0.76
N ALA A 89 -4.68 3.12 1.65
CA ALA A 89 -4.93 3.41 3.08
C ALA A 89 -5.63 4.76 3.34
N VAL A 90 -5.83 5.58 2.31
CA VAL A 90 -6.51 6.87 2.40
C VAL A 90 -7.78 6.92 1.54
N ALA A 91 -7.86 6.06 0.52
CA ALA A 91 -8.92 6.12 -0.48
C ALA A 91 -10.19 5.38 -0.10
N PHE A 92 -10.13 4.44 0.83
CA PHE A 92 -11.28 3.65 1.26
C PHE A 92 -12.04 4.28 2.43
N ASP A 93 -13.27 3.81 2.66
CA ASP A 93 -14.16 4.32 3.70
C ASP A 93 -13.58 4.13 5.11
N TYR A 94 -12.81 3.07 5.32
CA TYR A 94 -12.16 2.79 6.59
C TYR A 94 -10.65 2.90 6.43
N SER A 95 -10.04 3.88 7.07
CA SER A 95 -8.58 4.05 7.10
C SER A 95 -8.01 3.58 8.43
N PRO A 96 -6.90 2.81 8.43
CA PRO A 96 -6.15 2.52 9.65
C PRO A 96 -5.38 3.74 10.16
N LEU A 97 -5.25 4.79 9.34
CA LEU A 97 -4.50 6.00 9.64
C LEU A 97 -5.37 7.07 10.31
N ASN A 98 -4.77 7.93 11.12
CA ASN A 98 -5.41 9.15 11.58
C ASN A 98 -5.35 10.26 10.50
N GLN A 99 -6.09 11.36 10.70
CA GLN A 99 -6.18 12.44 9.71
C GLN A 99 -4.83 13.07 9.36
N GLN A 100 -3.92 13.23 10.33
CA GLN A 100 -2.60 13.78 10.08
C GLN A 100 -1.74 12.82 9.24
N GLN A 101 -1.80 11.53 9.54
CA GLN A 101 -1.10 10.49 8.79
C GLN A 101 -1.64 10.37 7.36
N MET A 102 -2.98 10.36 7.19
CA MET A 102 -3.62 10.39 5.87
C MET A 102 -3.16 11.60 5.04
N LYS A 103 -3.15 12.79 5.67
CA LYS A 103 -2.67 14.00 5.00
C LYS A 103 -1.21 13.86 4.55
N SER A 104 -0.35 13.31 5.41
CA SER A 104 1.06 13.10 5.09
C SER A 104 1.26 12.14 3.91
N VAL A 105 0.49 11.06 3.84
CA VAL A 105 0.49 10.12 2.71
C VAL A 105 0.02 10.81 1.42
N VAL A 106 -1.04 11.61 1.47
CA VAL A 106 -1.52 12.36 0.29
C VAL A 106 -0.46 13.38 -0.16
N ASP A 107 0.15 14.09 0.78
CA ASP A 107 1.16 15.11 0.48
C ASP A 107 2.38 14.51 -0.24
N ILE A 108 2.88 13.35 0.21
CA ILE A 108 4.02 12.69 -0.47
C ILE A 108 3.63 12.15 -1.84
N CYS A 109 2.47 11.52 -1.97
CA CYS A 109 1.97 11.05 -3.27
C CYS A 109 1.80 12.21 -4.26
N THR A 110 1.24 13.31 -3.80
CA THR A 110 1.06 14.52 -4.62
C THR A 110 2.40 15.08 -5.07
N ARG A 111 3.34 15.22 -4.13
CA ARG A 111 4.65 15.84 -4.41
C ARG A 111 5.53 15.00 -5.33
N GLU A 112 5.48 13.67 -5.21
CA GLU A 112 6.46 12.80 -5.87
C GLU A 112 5.88 11.95 -7.00
N LEU A 113 4.59 11.64 -6.95
CA LEU A 113 3.97 10.72 -7.90
C LEU A 113 3.00 11.39 -8.86
N LEU A 114 2.32 12.48 -8.44
CA LEU A 114 1.24 13.06 -9.23
C LEU A 114 1.73 13.63 -10.56
N THR A 115 1.00 13.28 -11.62
CA THR A 115 1.14 13.83 -12.96
C THR A 115 -0.22 14.25 -13.50
N PRO A 116 -0.31 15.01 -14.60
CA PRO A 116 -1.59 15.33 -15.23
C PRO A 116 -2.40 14.11 -15.70
N LYS A 117 -1.80 12.92 -15.74
CA LYS A 117 -2.44 11.67 -16.22
C LYS A 117 -2.65 10.62 -15.11
N GLY A 118 -2.25 10.89 -13.90
CA GLY A 118 -2.35 9.95 -12.77
C GLY A 118 -1.08 9.91 -11.93
N LEU A 119 -0.94 8.85 -11.13
CA LEU A 119 0.23 8.66 -10.28
C LEU A 119 1.29 7.80 -11.00
N ARG A 120 2.55 8.20 -10.89
CA ARG A 120 3.68 7.35 -11.28
C ARG A 120 3.71 6.10 -10.41
N SER A 121 4.17 5.00 -10.98
CA SER A 121 4.33 3.74 -10.25
C SER A 121 5.55 3.70 -9.31
N LEU A 122 6.46 4.67 -9.44
CA LEU A 122 7.62 4.88 -8.57
C LEU A 122 8.03 6.35 -8.60
N SER A 123 8.47 6.88 -7.44
CA SER A 123 9.01 8.23 -7.36
C SER A 123 10.31 8.37 -8.15
N PRO A 124 10.52 9.50 -8.85
CA PRO A 124 11.80 9.82 -9.50
C PRO A 124 13.00 9.86 -8.55
N LYS A 125 12.75 9.98 -7.23
CA LYS A 125 13.79 9.99 -6.19
C LYS A 125 14.14 8.60 -5.66
N SER A 126 13.32 7.60 -5.98
CA SER A 126 13.56 6.21 -5.56
C SER A 126 14.59 5.54 -6.46
N GLY A 127 15.39 4.64 -5.88
CA GLY A 127 16.32 3.81 -6.64
C GLY A 127 15.60 2.97 -7.68
N GLY A 128 16.21 2.79 -8.85
CA GLY A 128 15.63 2.00 -9.93
C GLY A 128 14.56 2.74 -10.76
N TYR A 129 14.31 4.04 -10.53
CA TYR A 129 13.38 4.81 -11.35
C TYR A 129 13.72 4.74 -12.83
N ASN A 130 12.78 4.26 -13.63
CA ASN A 130 12.89 4.16 -15.08
C ASN A 130 11.53 4.42 -15.74
N PRO A 131 11.23 5.65 -16.20
CA PRO A 131 9.93 6.03 -16.72
C PRO A 131 9.71 5.64 -18.18
N ILE A 132 10.69 5.02 -18.84
CA ILE A 132 10.65 4.74 -20.29
C ILE A 132 10.41 3.25 -20.53
N TYR A 133 9.18 2.90 -20.92
CA TYR A 133 8.77 1.51 -21.20
C TYR A 133 8.81 1.24 -22.71
N VAL A 134 10.03 1.08 -23.28
CA VAL A 134 10.27 0.86 -24.71
C VAL A 134 11.41 -0.14 -24.94
N GLY A 135 11.56 -0.61 -26.17
CA GLY A 135 12.67 -1.48 -26.58
C GLY A 135 12.36 -2.98 -26.44
N PRO A 136 13.39 -3.83 -26.50
CA PRO A 136 13.26 -5.28 -26.35
C PRO A 136 12.74 -5.67 -24.96
N GLN A 137 12.25 -6.93 -24.83
CA GLN A 137 11.59 -7.42 -23.61
C GLN A 137 12.40 -7.15 -22.34
N THR A 138 13.71 -7.40 -22.37
CA THR A 138 14.57 -7.18 -21.21
C THR A 138 14.62 -5.73 -20.73
N GLN A 139 14.57 -4.77 -21.63
CA GLN A 139 14.51 -3.35 -21.26
C GLN A 139 13.14 -2.98 -20.69
N ARG A 140 12.06 -3.51 -21.27
CA ARG A 140 10.70 -3.30 -20.75
C ARG A 140 10.52 -3.93 -19.38
N ASP A 141 11.05 -5.13 -19.16
CA ASP A 141 11.01 -5.77 -17.84
C ASP A 141 11.71 -4.93 -16.78
N TYR A 142 12.82 -4.28 -17.15
CA TYR A 142 13.56 -3.38 -16.26
C TYR A 142 12.82 -2.07 -15.94
N ALA A 143 11.90 -1.63 -16.81
CA ALA A 143 11.07 -0.43 -16.62
C ALA A 143 9.70 -0.75 -15.99
N TYR A 144 9.34 -2.02 -15.87
CA TYR A 144 8.03 -2.46 -15.39
C TYR A 144 7.78 -2.01 -13.95
N HIS A 145 6.74 -1.19 -13.73
CA HIS A 145 6.43 -0.54 -12.45
C HIS A 145 7.57 0.30 -11.85
N GLN A 146 8.46 0.84 -12.67
CA GLN A 146 9.60 1.66 -12.21
C GLN A 146 9.45 3.14 -12.56
N GLY A 147 8.23 3.64 -12.75
CA GLY A 147 7.99 5.08 -12.95
C GLY A 147 7.02 5.42 -14.08
N THR A 148 6.58 4.41 -14.82
CA THR A 148 5.55 4.56 -15.87
C THR A 148 4.15 4.58 -15.29
#